data_b1e17679508c8c81aa07d3e7e2a37a8c
#
_entry.id   b1e17679508c8c81aa07d3e7e2a37a8c
#
_cell.length_a   1.000
_cell.length_b   1.000
_cell.length_c   1.000
_cell.angle_alpha   90.00
_cell.angle_beta   90.00
_cell.angle_gamma   90.00
#
_symmetry.space_group_name_H-M   'P 1'
#
loop_
_entity.id
_entity.type
_entity.pdbx_description
1 polymer ?
#
loop_
_entity_poly.entity_id
_entity_poly.type
_entity_poly.pdbx_seq_one_letter_code
_entity_poly.pdbx_strand_id
1 'polypeptide(L)'
;MTANRRQGLERCLLDAMDETFSLVLSERIKEAIYAHMEKHFDLRREEIPRKLDLLASCLENIFGRAAPVVEKMILKKLYSKLGIDFEERKDWSFKMLQIV
;
A
#
# COMPACT_ATOMS: atom_id res chain seq x y z
N MET A 1 -4.96 12.61 -22.87
CA MET A 1 -5.21 11.56 -21.87
C MET A 1 -4.01 11.22 -21.06
N THR A 2 -3.23 12.20 -20.82
CA THR A 2 -2.01 12.06 -20.05
C THR A 2 -2.25 11.84 -18.57
N ALA A 3 -3.44 12.16 -18.09
CA ALA A 3 -3.78 11.99 -16.68
C ALA A 3 -3.78 10.52 -16.26
N ASN A 4 -3.82 9.62 -17.21
CA ASN A 4 -4.04 8.21 -16.91
C ASN A 4 -2.84 7.48 -16.32
N ARG A 5 -1.63 8.00 -16.51
CA ARG A 5 -0.44 7.37 -15.92
C ARG A 5 -0.52 7.36 -14.40
N ARG A 6 -0.87 8.52 -13.82
CA ARG A 6 -0.93 8.65 -12.38
C ARG A 6 -2.08 7.84 -11.81
N GLN A 7 -3.24 7.89 -12.48
CA GLN A 7 -4.39 7.12 -12.04
C GLN A 7 -4.14 5.63 -12.15
N GLY A 8 -3.43 5.22 -13.22
CA GLY A 8 -3.06 3.82 -13.37
C GLY A 8 -2.15 3.33 -12.27
N LEU A 9 -1.15 4.13 -11.90
CA LEU A 9 -0.25 3.79 -10.81
C LEU A 9 -0.99 3.71 -9.47
N GLU A 10 -1.87 4.68 -9.22
CA GLU A 10 -2.66 4.70 -7.99
C GLU A 10 -3.56 3.47 -7.89
N ARG A 11 -4.20 3.10 -8.99
CA ARG A 11 -5.05 1.92 -9.03
C ARG A 11 -4.23 0.65 -8.80
N CYS A 12 -3.06 0.55 -9.41
CA CYS A 12 -2.20 -0.60 -9.22
C CYS A 12 -1.77 -0.73 -7.76
N LEU A 13 -1.48 0.39 -7.11
CA LEU A 13 -1.11 0.37 -5.71
C LEU A 13 -2.27 -0.13 -4.84
N LEU A 14 -3.48 0.35 -5.07
CA LEU A 14 -4.64 -0.10 -4.33
C LEU A 14 -4.91 -1.59 -4.56
N ASP A 15 -4.79 -2.04 -5.80
CA ASP A 15 -4.96 -3.46 -6.11
C ASP A 15 -3.88 -4.30 -5.44
N ALA A 16 -2.64 -3.80 -5.41
CA ALA A 16 -1.54 -4.50 -4.75
C ALA A 16 -1.80 -4.61 -3.24
N MET A 17 -2.33 -3.57 -2.64
CA MET A 17 -2.71 -3.61 -1.22
C MET A 17 -3.81 -4.62 -0.97
N ASP A 18 -4.86 -4.59 -1.78
CA ASP A 18 -5.97 -5.53 -1.63
C ASP A 18 -5.49 -6.97 -1.75
N GLU A 19 -4.64 -7.24 -2.74
CA GLU A 19 -4.11 -8.59 -2.94
C GLU A 19 -3.22 -9.03 -1.79
N THR A 20 -2.36 -8.13 -1.31
CA THR A 20 -1.49 -8.45 -0.18
C THR A 20 -2.30 -8.75 1.06
N PHE A 21 -3.27 -7.91 1.37
CA PHE A 21 -4.11 -8.13 2.55
C PHE A 21 -4.95 -9.41 2.41
N SER A 22 -5.42 -9.71 1.21
CA SER A 22 -6.19 -10.92 0.98
C SER A 22 -5.36 -12.19 1.14
N LEU A 23 -4.05 -12.10 0.87
CA LEU A 23 -3.14 -13.23 1.05
C LEU A 23 -2.82 -13.50 2.52
N VAL A 24 -2.68 -12.45 3.32
CA VAL A 24 -2.22 -12.60 4.70
C VAL A 24 -3.33 -12.47 5.73
N LEU A 25 -4.49 -11.97 5.34
CA LEU A 25 -5.61 -11.70 6.25
C LEU A 25 -6.90 -12.22 5.64
N SER A 26 -7.92 -12.40 6.50
CA SER A 26 -9.26 -12.71 6.00
C SER A 26 -9.90 -11.44 5.43
N GLU A 27 -10.95 -11.62 4.62
CA GLU A 27 -11.69 -10.48 4.06
C GLU A 27 -12.25 -9.59 5.16
N ARG A 28 -12.73 -10.19 6.23
CA ARG A 28 -13.30 -9.44 7.36
C ARG A 28 -12.25 -8.54 8.00
N ILE A 29 -11.05 -9.06 8.19
CA ILE A 29 -9.96 -8.28 8.80
C ILE A 29 -9.49 -7.20 7.85
N LYS A 30 -9.43 -7.49 6.56
CA LYS A 30 -9.07 -6.50 5.55
C LYS A 30 -10.03 -5.32 5.59
N GLU A 31 -11.32 -5.60 5.62
CA GLU A 31 -12.33 -4.54 5.70
C GLU A 31 -12.20 -3.74 6.98
N ALA A 32 -11.89 -4.43 8.09
CA ALA A 32 -11.70 -3.76 9.37
C ALA A 32 -10.50 -2.82 9.35
N ILE A 33 -9.44 -3.20 8.64
CA ILE A 33 -8.25 -2.35 8.51
C ILE A 33 -8.58 -1.08 7.74
N TYR A 34 -9.28 -1.19 6.62
CA TYR A 34 -9.68 0.00 5.87
C TYR A 34 -10.62 0.89 6.67
N ALA A 35 -11.54 0.30 7.41
CA ALA A 35 -12.44 1.05 8.28
C ALA A 35 -11.66 1.78 9.38
N HIS A 36 -10.65 1.11 9.95
CA HIS A 36 -9.79 1.71 10.96
C HIS A 36 -9.02 2.91 10.41
N MET A 37 -8.49 2.78 9.20
CA MET A 37 -7.79 3.88 8.55
C MET A 37 -8.69 5.08 8.36
N GLU A 38 -9.90 4.86 7.88
CA GLU A 38 -10.85 5.94 7.66
C GLU A 38 -11.27 6.60 8.97
N LYS A 39 -11.57 5.78 9.97
CA LYS A 39 -12.08 6.28 11.24
C LYS A 39 -11.03 6.99 12.09
N HIS A 40 -9.84 6.44 12.17
CA HIS A 40 -8.81 6.93 13.09
C HIS A 40 -7.74 7.80 12.43
N PHE A 41 -7.58 7.71 11.12
CA PHE A 41 -6.58 8.47 10.39
C PHE A 41 -7.17 9.36 9.31
N ASP A 42 -8.51 9.36 9.20
CA ASP A 42 -9.20 10.13 8.17
C ASP A 42 -8.62 9.84 6.79
N LEU A 43 -8.31 8.56 6.55
CA LEU A 43 -7.66 8.11 5.33
C LEU A 43 -8.59 7.17 4.58
N ARG A 44 -9.23 7.70 3.54
CA ARG A 44 -10.10 6.90 2.69
C ARG A 44 -9.28 6.07 1.70
N ARG A 45 -9.81 4.93 1.31
CA ARG A 45 -9.10 4.02 0.42
C ARG A 45 -8.61 4.73 -0.84
N GLU A 46 -9.45 5.54 -1.48
CA GLU A 46 -9.08 6.22 -2.73
C GLU A 46 -8.02 7.30 -2.53
N GLU A 47 -7.81 7.76 -1.30
CA GLU A 47 -6.80 8.76 -0.98
C GLU A 47 -5.44 8.17 -0.64
N ILE A 48 -5.40 6.87 -0.35
CA ILE A 48 -4.19 6.23 0.13
C ILE A 48 -2.97 6.48 -0.77
N PRO A 49 -3.07 6.35 -2.10
CA PRO A 49 -1.89 6.56 -2.93
C PRO A 49 -1.31 7.96 -2.87
N ARG A 50 -2.10 8.93 -2.46
CA ARG A 50 -1.65 10.32 -2.34
C ARG A 50 -1.14 10.67 -0.96
N LYS A 51 -1.34 9.77 0.01
CA LYS A 51 -0.97 10.01 1.41
C LYS A 51 -0.18 8.85 1.95
N LEU A 52 0.92 8.52 1.26
CA LEU A 52 1.72 7.35 1.60
C LEU A 52 2.37 7.43 2.97
N ASP A 53 2.72 8.63 3.43
CA ASP A 53 3.26 8.81 4.78
C ASP A 53 2.22 8.39 5.82
N LEU A 54 0.98 8.77 5.58
CA LEU A 54 -0.10 8.43 6.49
C LEU A 54 -0.39 6.95 6.45
N LEU A 55 -0.32 6.35 5.28
CA LEU A 55 -0.47 4.90 5.14
C LEU A 55 0.62 4.17 5.93
N ALA A 56 1.86 4.61 5.83
CA ALA A 56 2.96 3.99 6.57
C ALA A 56 2.70 4.07 8.07
N SER A 57 2.22 5.21 8.55
CA SER A 57 1.89 5.37 9.97
C SER A 57 0.76 4.44 10.39
N CYS A 58 -0.25 4.28 9.54
CA CYS A 58 -1.35 3.35 9.82
C CYS A 58 -0.85 1.92 9.93
N LEU A 59 0.01 1.51 9.00
CA LEU A 59 0.54 0.15 9.00
C LEU A 59 1.40 -0.10 10.23
N GLU A 60 2.19 0.89 10.65
CA GLU A 60 2.96 0.77 11.89
C GLU A 60 2.05 0.62 13.09
N ASN A 61 0.96 1.39 13.11
CA ASN A 61 0.00 1.32 14.20
C ASN A 61 -0.68 -0.05 14.28
N ILE A 62 -1.02 -0.61 13.13
CA ILE A 62 -1.76 -1.88 13.07
C ILE A 62 -0.84 -3.08 13.21
N PHE A 63 0.28 -3.08 12.51
CA PHE A 63 1.17 -4.25 12.43
C PHE A 63 2.43 -4.14 13.28
N GLY A 64 2.71 -2.97 13.82
CA GLY A 64 3.91 -2.78 14.64
C GLY A 64 5.17 -3.09 13.86
N ARG A 65 5.98 -3.99 14.40
CA ARG A 65 7.27 -4.36 13.78
C ARG A 65 7.12 -5.06 12.45
N ALA A 66 5.95 -5.61 12.16
CA ALA A 66 5.71 -6.28 10.89
C ALA A 66 5.37 -5.31 9.77
N ALA A 67 5.17 -4.03 10.07
CA ALA A 67 4.80 -3.05 9.06
C ALA A 67 5.77 -3.01 7.87
N PRO A 68 7.10 -2.98 8.07
CA PRO A 68 8.01 -2.98 6.93
C PRO A 68 7.85 -4.20 6.02
N VAL A 69 7.54 -5.36 6.61
CA VAL A 69 7.32 -6.58 5.84
C VAL A 69 6.08 -6.44 4.97
N VAL A 70 5.02 -5.89 5.54
CA VAL A 70 3.76 -5.67 4.81
C VAL A 70 3.98 -4.67 3.67
N GLU A 71 4.69 -3.57 3.94
CA GLU A 71 5.02 -2.57 2.92
C GLU A 71 5.79 -3.21 1.76
N LYS A 72 6.77 -4.04 2.09
CA LYS A 72 7.57 -4.71 1.08
C LYS A 72 6.72 -5.64 0.22
N MET A 73 5.81 -6.37 0.84
CA MET A 73 4.90 -7.25 0.11
C MET A 73 4.02 -6.46 -0.86
N ILE A 74 3.52 -5.33 -0.42
CA ILE A 74 2.71 -4.46 -1.28
C ILE A 74 3.52 -3.95 -2.45
N LEU A 75 4.75 -3.48 -2.18
CA LEU A 75 5.62 -2.97 -3.23
C LEU A 75 5.98 -4.06 -4.25
N LYS A 76 6.22 -5.27 -3.77
CA LYS A 76 6.53 -6.38 -4.65
C LYS A 76 5.37 -6.67 -5.60
N LYS A 77 4.15 -6.65 -5.08
CA LYS A 77 2.95 -6.83 -5.90
C LYS A 77 2.78 -5.68 -6.91
N LEU A 78 3.04 -4.45 -6.44
CA LEU A 78 2.93 -3.29 -7.31
C LEU A 78 3.91 -3.38 -8.48
N TYR A 79 5.17 -3.71 -8.19
CA TYR A 79 6.17 -3.83 -9.23
C TYR A 79 5.82 -4.92 -10.24
N SER A 80 5.28 -6.03 -9.75
CA SER A 80 4.82 -7.10 -10.62
C SER A 80 3.73 -6.62 -11.56
N LYS A 81 2.78 -5.85 -11.05
CA LYS A 81 1.69 -5.31 -11.86
C LYS A 81 2.16 -4.30 -12.91
N LEU A 82 3.23 -3.59 -12.60
CA LEU A 82 3.81 -2.61 -13.52
C LEU A 82 4.78 -3.23 -14.51
N GLY A 83 5.08 -4.52 -14.36
CA GLY A 83 6.03 -5.19 -15.22
C GLY A 83 7.47 -4.77 -14.97
N ILE A 84 7.76 -4.32 -13.75
CA ILE A 84 9.09 -3.87 -13.35
C ILE A 84 9.71 -4.91 -12.42
N ASP A 85 11.00 -5.20 -12.63
CA ASP A 85 11.72 -6.13 -11.76
C ASP A 85 11.86 -5.53 -10.37
N PHE A 86 11.59 -6.35 -9.37
CA PHE A 86 11.72 -5.97 -7.97
C PHE A 86 13.03 -6.48 -7.41
N GLU A 87 13.88 -5.57 -6.96
CA GLU A 87 15.11 -5.93 -6.28
C GLU A 87 14.88 -5.94 -4.78
N GLU A 88 15.24 -7.08 -4.16
CA GLU A 88 15.12 -7.20 -2.71
C GLU A 88 16.13 -6.31 -2.02
N ARG A 89 15.64 -5.35 -1.25
CA ARG A 89 16.46 -4.46 -0.45
C ARG A 89 15.90 -4.36 0.94
N LYS A 90 16.77 -4.17 1.91
CA LYS A 90 16.34 -4.05 3.30
C LYS A 90 15.59 -2.75 3.57
N ASP A 91 15.87 -1.72 2.79
CA ASP A 91 15.32 -0.40 3.00
C ASP A 91 14.10 -0.08 2.13
N TRP A 92 13.52 -1.08 1.46
CA TRP A 92 12.32 -0.86 0.68
C TRP A 92 11.16 -0.40 1.58
N SER A 93 10.57 0.73 1.22
CA SER A 93 9.41 1.26 1.93
C SER A 93 8.61 2.14 0.98
N PHE A 94 7.45 2.58 1.42
CA PHE A 94 6.62 3.48 0.62
C PHE A 94 7.29 4.81 0.33
N LYS A 95 8.28 5.19 1.10
CA LYS A 95 9.04 6.41 0.84
C LYS A 95 9.70 6.37 -0.53
N MET A 96 10.03 5.19 -1.01
CA MET A 96 10.63 5.02 -2.33
C MET A 96 9.69 5.47 -3.45
N LEU A 97 8.38 5.39 -3.23
CA LEU A 97 7.40 5.80 -4.21
C LEU A 97 7.23 7.31 -4.30
N GLN A 98 7.60 8.02 -3.26
CA GLN A 98 7.44 9.47 -3.20
C GLN A 98 8.53 10.23 -3.95
N ILE A 99 9.63 9.57 -4.23
CA ILE A 99 10.77 10.18 -4.92
C ILE A 99 10.47 10.33 -6.41
N VAL A 100 9.60 9.52 -6.91
CA VAL A 100 9.19 9.53 -8.31
C VAL A 100 7.98 10.45 -8.50
#